data_ed67de9b259cea7909901ae7ebf7b331
#
_entry.id   ed67de9b259cea7909901ae7ebf7b331
#
_cell.length_a   1.000
_cell.length_b   1.000
_cell.length_c   1.000
_cell.angle_alpha   90.00
_cell.angle_beta   90.00
_cell.angle_gamma   90.00
#
_symmetry.space_group_name_H-M   'P 1'
#
loop_
_entity.id
_entity.type
_entity.pdbx_description
1 polymer ?
#
loop_
_entity_poly.entity_id
_entity_poly.type
_entity_poly.pdbx_seq_one_letter_code
_entity_poly.pdbx_strand_id
1 'polypeptide(L)'
;TIHVKGVKATSENPLTITSYGTGVSHIYSAHSSAIVIDACENIHVKNVVVKGSGRKKGNTGTGIEVINSRFIEVDRVEASGYQMNGIGITGGGDVRITHSYVHDNGYNGIEVTGKWGTKSVHNIYIGHCVAENNAGNPAILDNHSGSGILVGHVTNATIEYCEAMGNGWDMPRPGNGPVGIWGYESDRLTIQYCFSHDNKTSPEGLDGGGFDFDGGITNSLMQYNLAMNNEGAGYGLFQFGGATEWNNNIVRYNVSINDGIKNSHAGIYVWCDPYNKDVPLCETKVHDNLIISNQ
;
A
#
# COMPACT_ATOMS: atom_id res chain seq x y z
N THR A 1 -4.01 -17.07 16.81
CA THR A 1 -4.15 -15.60 16.85
C THR A 1 -3.66 -15.05 18.18
N ILE A 2 -2.84 -14.01 18.13
CA ILE A 2 -2.53 -13.18 19.30
C ILE A 2 -3.44 -11.95 19.20
N HIS A 3 -4.25 -11.70 20.23
CA HIS A 3 -5.15 -10.55 20.26
C HIS A 3 -4.82 -9.65 21.45
N VAL A 4 -4.37 -8.43 21.16
CA VAL A 4 -4.08 -7.37 22.13
C VAL A 4 -5.18 -6.32 21.98
N LYS A 5 -5.95 -6.09 23.05
CA LYS A 5 -7.09 -5.17 22.99
C LYS A 5 -7.09 -4.21 24.18
N GLY A 6 -7.24 -2.91 23.88
CA GLY A 6 -7.38 -1.87 24.88
C GLY A 6 -6.15 -1.62 25.76
N VAL A 7 -4.98 -2.14 25.37
CA VAL A 7 -3.73 -1.96 26.12
C VAL A 7 -3.18 -0.55 25.89
N LYS A 8 -2.88 0.15 26.96
CA LYS A 8 -2.27 1.48 26.98
C LYS A 8 -0.89 1.40 27.63
N ALA A 9 0.09 0.93 26.87
CA ALA A 9 1.49 0.94 27.28
C ALA A 9 2.08 2.36 27.15
N THR A 10 3.30 2.58 27.63
CA THR A 10 4.00 3.87 27.50
C THR A 10 5.17 3.77 26.53
N SER A 11 5.68 4.91 26.09
CA SER A 11 6.85 4.96 25.19
C SER A 11 8.10 4.39 25.83
N GLU A 12 8.24 4.53 27.16
CA GLU A 12 9.37 3.99 27.93
C GLU A 12 9.26 2.48 28.16
N ASN A 13 8.02 1.97 28.20
CA ASN A 13 7.72 0.57 28.43
C ASN A 13 6.64 0.07 27.46
N PRO A 14 6.95 -0.07 26.16
CA PRO A 14 6.01 -0.57 25.17
C PRO A 14 5.72 -2.06 25.41
N LEU A 15 4.49 -2.48 25.09
CA LEU A 15 4.23 -3.91 24.98
C LEU A 15 4.84 -4.43 23.69
N THR A 16 5.73 -5.41 23.81
CA THR A 16 6.45 -5.93 22.64
C THR A 16 6.10 -7.39 22.37
N ILE A 17 5.71 -7.68 21.14
CA ILE A 17 5.55 -9.04 20.59
C ILE A 17 6.79 -9.30 19.72
N THR A 18 7.64 -10.22 20.13
CA THR A 18 8.90 -10.49 19.43
C THR A 18 9.36 -11.94 19.63
N SER A 19 10.32 -12.35 18.84
CA SER A 19 11.02 -13.62 19.03
C SER A 19 11.89 -13.58 20.29
N TYR A 20 12.02 -14.72 20.94
CA TYR A 20 12.88 -14.89 22.10
C TYR A 20 14.14 -15.70 21.73
N GLY A 21 15.29 -15.27 22.24
CA GLY A 21 16.57 -15.91 21.93
C GLY A 21 17.11 -15.55 20.54
N THR A 22 17.80 -16.47 19.89
CA THR A 22 18.50 -16.26 18.62
C THR A 22 17.69 -16.69 17.39
N GLY A 23 16.56 -17.37 17.57
CA GLY A 23 15.68 -17.83 16.48
C GLY A 23 14.62 -16.81 16.13
N VAL A 24 13.93 -17.04 14.99
CA VAL A 24 12.76 -16.27 14.58
C VAL A 24 11.50 -17.08 14.90
N SER A 25 10.55 -16.48 15.60
CA SER A 25 9.28 -17.13 15.95
C SER A 25 8.31 -17.10 14.78
N HIS A 26 7.68 -18.25 14.51
CA HIS A 26 6.67 -18.40 13.49
C HIS A 26 5.29 -18.49 14.11
N ILE A 27 4.37 -17.65 13.68
CA ILE A 27 2.96 -17.64 14.08
C ILE A 27 2.15 -18.09 12.88
N TYR A 28 1.65 -19.32 12.90
CA TYR A 28 0.79 -19.85 11.87
C TYR A 28 -0.68 -19.64 12.22
N SER A 29 -1.43 -19.07 11.28
CA SER A 29 -2.87 -18.81 11.43
C SER A 29 -3.62 -19.36 10.22
N ALA A 30 -4.40 -20.42 10.40
CA ALA A 30 -5.07 -21.10 9.30
C ALA A 30 -6.30 -20.34 8.76
N HIS A 31 -7.04 -19.62 9.60
CA HIS A 31 -8.37 -19.09 9.24
C HIS A 31 -8.60 -17.61 9.59
N SER A 32 -7.72 -16.99 10.35
CA SER A 32 -7.90 -15.63 10.87
C SER A 32 -6.60 -14.86 10.90
N SER A 33 -6.63 -13.60 11.28
CA SER A 33 -5.43 -12.78 11.48
C SER A 33 -4.49 -13.41 12.51
N ALA A 34 -3.18 -13.34 12.28
CA ALA A 34 -2.21 -13.92 13.22
C ALA A 34 -2.05 -13.03 14.46
N ILE A 35 -1.91 -11.72 14.25
CA ILE A 35 -1.80 -10.74 15.34
C ILE A 35 -2.86 -9.66 15.10
N VAL A 36 -3.67 -9.38 16.12
CA VAL A 36 -4.66 -8.29 16.12
C VAL A 36 -4.34 -7.32 17.25
N ILE A 37 -4.22 -6.04 16.94
CA ILE A 37 -3.98 -4.96 17.89
C ILE A 37 -5.16 -3.98 17.77
N ASP A 38 -6.04 -3.95 18.78
CA ASP A 38 -7.30 -3.22 18.75
C ASP A 38 -7.39 -2.19 19.87
N ALA A 39 -7.54 -0.92 19.53
CA ALA A 39 -7.68 0.21 20.45
C ALA A 39 -6.51 0.31 21.46
N CYS A 40 -5.29 0.13 20.99
CA CYS A 40 -4.06 0.08 21.81
C CYS A 40 -3.16 1.29 21.59
N GLU A 41 -2.18 1.46 22.50
CA GLU A 41 -1.10 2.45 22.39
C GLU A 41 0.24 1.86 22.77
N ASN A 42 1.31 2.27 22.07
CA ASN A 42 2.69 1.86 22.27
C ASN A 42 2.88 0.34 22.22
N ILE A 43 2.51 -0.26 21.10
CA ILE A 43 2.71 -1.69 20.82
C ILE A 43 3.77 -1.86 19.75
N HIS A 44 4.72 -2.73 20.00
CA HIS A 44 5.77 -3.10 19.05
C HIS A 44 5.61 -4.57 18.62
N VAL A 45 5.65 -4.83 17.31
CA VAL A 45 5.72 -6.18 16.73
C VAL A 45 7.03 -6.29 15.96
N LYS A 46 7.94 -7.14 16.41
CA LYS A 46 9.31 -7.19 15.86
C LYS A 46 9.82 -8.61 15.67
N ASN A 47 10.61 -8.82 14.61
CA ASN A 47 11.34 -10.07 14.38
C ASN A 47 10.45 -11.32 14.48
N VAL A 48 9.31 -11.35 13.80
CA VAL A 48 8.41 -12.50 13.76
C VAL A 48 7.99 -12.81 12.33
N VAL A 49 7.73 -14.07 12.07
CA VAL A 49 7.11 -14.53 10.84
C VAL A 49 5.64 -14.85 11.11
N VAL A 50 4.73 -14.26 10.37
CA VAL A 50 3.31 -14.58 10.40
C VAL A 50 2.90 -15.22 9.08
N LYS A 51 2.30 -16.39 9.14
CA LYS A 51 1.94 -17.16 7.94
C LYS A 51 0.51 -17.66 7.99
N GLY A 52 -0.25 -17.30 6.94
CA GLY A 52 -1.59 -17.83 6.68
C GLY A 52 -1.56 -19.16 5.94
N SER A 53 -2.73 -19.70 5.64
CA SER A 53 -2.91 -20.95 4.91
C SER A 53 -3.04 -20.77 3.39
N GLY A 54 -2.91 -19.55 2.90
CA GLY A 54 -2.96 -19.19 1.47
C GLY A 54 -4.03 -18.16 1.15
N ARG A 55 -3.77 -17.34 0.13
CA ARG A 55 -4.65 -16.25 -0.29
C ARG A 55 -5.94 -16.68 -0.98
N LYS A 56 -5.99 -17.88 -1.57
CA LYS A 56 -7.14 -18.39 -2.35
C LYS A 56 -8.12 -19.21 -1.52
N LYS A 57 -7.60 -19.99 -0.58
CA LYS A 57 -8.40 -20.89 0.26
C LYS A 57 -7.81 -20.93 1.66
N GLY A 58 -8.67 -20.86 2.66
CA GLY A 58 -8.31 -21.03 4.05
C GLY A 58 -8.29 -19.73 4.84
N ASN A 59 -7.25 -18.94 4.77
CA ASN A 59 -7.17 -17.75 5.61
C ASN A 59 -7.85 -16.53 4.99
N THR A 60 -8.92 -16.04 5.62
CA THR A 60 -9.67 -14.84 5.23
C THR A 60 -9.24 -13.58 6.00
N GLY A 61 -8.22 -13.69 6.84
CA GLY A 61 -7.73 -12.60 7.69
C GLY A 61 -6.55 -11.84 7.08
N THR A 62 -5.97 -11.00 7.93
CA THR A 62 -4.78 -10.18 7.70
C THR A 62 -3.62 -10.74 8.55
N GLY A 63 -2.39 -10.67 8.09
CA GLY A 63 -1.24 -11.16 8.86
C GLY A 63 -1.11 -10.43 10.19
N ILE A 64 -0.85 -9.13 10.14
CA ILE A 64 -0.89 -8.23 11.30
C ILE A 64 -1.97 -7.18 11.05
N GLU A 65 -2.97 -7.16 11.90
CA GLU A 65 -4.12 -6.28 11.82
C GLU A 65 -4.11 -5.28 12.98
N VAL A 66 -4.06 -3.98 12.67
CA VAL A 66 -4.03 -2.89 13.63
C VAL A 66 -5.29 -2.04 13.45
N ILE A 67 -6.08 -1.90 14.49
CA ILE A 67 -7.37 -1.22 14.45
C ILE A 67 -7.39 -0.10 15.50
N ASN A 68 -7.69 1.13 15.06
CA ASN A 68 -7.88 2.30 15.94
C ASN A 68 -6.80 2.46 17.03
N SER A 69 -5.55 2.19 16.68
CA SER A 69 -4.42 2.15 17.61
C SER A 69 -3.38 3.21 17.24
N ARG A 70 -2.54 3.61 18.21
CA ARG A 70 -1.55 4.67 18.02
C ARG A 70 -0.19 4.28 18.59
N PHE A 71 0.87 4.91 18.06
CA PHE A 71 2.25 4.64 18.47
C PHE A 71 2.60 3.16 18.28
N ILE A 72 2.32 2.67 17.07
CA ILE A 72 2.55 1.27 16.70
C ILE A 72 3.82 1.16 15.87
N GLU A 73 4.67 0.22 16.23
CA GLU A 73 5.85 -0.14 15.45
C GLU A 73 5.76 -1.59 14.98
N VAL A 74 5.93 -1.78 13.65
CA VAL A 74 6.08 -3.11 13.02
C VAL A 74 7.44 -3.12 12.33
N ASP A 75 8.37 -3.92 12.82
CA ASP A 75 9.74 -3.92 12.31
C ASP A 75 10.28 -5.34 12.11
N ARG A 76 10.89 -5.60 10.96
CA ARG A 76 11.46 -6.92 10.60
C ARG A 76 10.46 -8.06 10.74
N VAL A 77 9.30 -7.88 10.12
CA VAL A 77 8.26 -8.90 10.07
C VAL A 77 8.20 -9.49 8.66
N GLU A 78 8.02 -10.81 8.59
CA GLU A 78 7.57 -11.47 7.36
C GLU A 78 6.10 -11.83 7.48
N ALA A 79 5.26 -11.44 6.50
CA ALA A 79 3.84 -11.72 6.53
C ALA A 79 3.35 -12.26 5.18
N SER A 80 2.83 -13.50 5.16
CA SER A 80 2.45 -14.16 3.91
C SER A 80 1.25 -15.11 4.02
N GLY A 81 0.59 -15.35 2.89
CA GLY A 81 -0.46 -16.36 2.76
C GLY A 81 -1.82 -15.97 3.35
N TYR A 82 -2.15 -14.69 3.40
CA TYR A 82 -3.44 -14.17 3.81
C TYR A 82 -4.30 -13.77 2.63
N GLN A 83 -5.61 -13.95 2.72
CA GLN A 83 -6.53 -13.51 1.68
C GLN A 83 -6.69 -11.98 1.68
N MET A 84 -6.56 -11.36 2.85
CA MET A 84 -6.48 -9.91 3.01
C MET A 84 -5.02 -9.42 2.96
N ASN A 85 -4.64 -8.50 3.79
CA ASN A 85 -3.33 -7.86 3.79
C ASN A 85 -2.26 -8.69 4.51
N GLY A 86 -1.01 -8.51 4.13
CA GLY A 86 0.11 -8.93 4.97
C GLY A 86 0.15 -8.11 6.26
N ILE A 87 0.13 -6.79 6.15
CA ILE A 87 0.01 -5.84 7.26
C ILE A 87 -1.11 -4.85 6.93
N GLY A 88 -2.12 -4.75 7.78
CA GLY A 88 -3.26 -3.84 7.63
C GLY A 88 -3.44 -2.91 8.82
N ILE A 89 -3.52 -1.61 8.57
CA ILE A 89 -3.75 -0.56 9.56
C ILE A 89 -5.07 0.13 9.23
N THR A 90 -6.03 0.10 10.14
CA THR A 90 -7.34 0.76 9.97
C THR A 90 -7.59 1.76 11.09
N GLY A 91 -7.61 3.03 10.75
CA GLY A 91 -7.79 4.12 11.73
C GLY A 91 -6.58 4.32 12.65
N GLY A 92 -6.67 5.28 13.56
CA GLY A 92 -5.58 5.61 14.47
C GLY A 92 -4.50 6.50 13.86
N GLY A 93 -3.23 6.20 14.13
CA GLY A 93 -2.09 6.97 13.61
C GLY A 93 -0.80 6.78 14.38
N ASP A 94 0.22 7.56 14.04
CA ASP A 94 1.56 7.46 14.62
C ASP A 94 2.10 6.01 14.47
N VAL A 95 2.08 5.50 13.22
CA VAL A 95 2.45 4.12 12.89
C VAL A 95 3.74 4.11 12.07
N ARG A 96 4.64 3.22 12.44
CA ARG A 96 5.91 2.98 11.74
C ARG A 96 6.01 1.52 11.32
N ILE A 97 6.16 1.27 10.02
CA ILE A 97 6.38 -0.07 9.43
C ILE A 97 7.73 -0.06 8.74
N THR A 98 8.66 -0.92 9.17
CA THR A 98 10.02 -0.91 8.63
C THR A 98 10.59 -2.30 8.41
N HIS A 99 11.51 -2.42 7.43
CA HIS A 99 12.32 -3.61 7.15
C HIS A 99 11.48 -4.91 7.06
N SER A 100 10.25 -4.80 6.61
CA SER A 100 9.31 -5.93 6.59
C SER A 100 9.14 -6.48 5.19
N TYR A 101 8.94 -7.79 5.10
CA TYR A 101 8.71 -8.51 3.86
C TYR A 101 7.28 -9.05 3.83
N VAL A 102 6.47 -8.56 2.89
CA VAL A 102 5.06 -8.91 2.78
C VAL A 102 4.79 -9.51 1.41
N HIS A 103 4.39 -10.78 1.37
CA HIS A 103 4.32 -11.48 0.11
C HIS A 103 3.23 -12.56 0.06
N ASP A 104 2.85 -12.95 -1.16
CA ASP A 104 1.84 -13.99 -1.39
C ASP A 104 0.49 -13.74 -0.71
N ASN A 105 0.13 -12.48 -0.47
CA ASN A 105 -1.17 -12.11 0.08
C ASN A 105 -2.17 -11.76 -1.03
N GLY A 106 -3.45 -11.71 -0.69
CA GLY A 106 -4.52 -11.50 -1.67
C GLY A 106 -4.84 -10.03 -1.88
N TYR A 107 -5.18 -9.30 -0.82
CA TYR A 107 -5.68 -7.93 -0.99
C TYR A 107 -4.54 -6.94 -1.24
N ASN A 108 -3.69 -6.71 -0.26
CA ASN A 108 -2.47 -5.90 -0.43
C ASN A 108 -1.31 -6.50 0.39
N GLY A 109 -0.08 -6.12 0.07
CA GLY A 109 1.05 -6.38 0.94
C GLY A 109 0.92 -5.58 2.23
N ILE A 110 0.97 -4.25 2.13
CA ILE A 110 0.74 -3.30 3.23
C ILE A 110 -0.42 -2.38 2.86
N GLU A 111 -1.37 -2.22 3.78
CA GLU A 111 -2.45 -1.26 3.64
C GLU A 111 -2.57 -0.39 4.88
N VAL A 112 -2.68 0.92 4.68
CA VAL A 112 -3.08 1.88 5.71
C VAL A 112 -4.32 2.61 5.21
N THR A 113 -5.41 2.53 5.94
CA THR A 113 -6.67 3.17 5.53
C THR A 113 -7.42 3.81 6.69
N GLY A 114 -8.19 4.84 6.37
CA GLY A 114 -9.05 5.55 7.30
C GLY A 114 -10.52 5.48 6.91
N LYS A 115 -11.32 6.34 7.50
CA LYS A 115 -12.73 6.46 7.19
C LYS A 115 -12.92 7.25 5.90
N TRP A 116 -13.69 6.72 4.96
CA TRP A 116 -14.04 7.37 3.69
C TRP A 116 -14.57 8.81 3.91
N GLY A 117 -14.16 9.71 3.01
CA GLY A 117 -14.51 11.14 3.07
C GLY A 117 -13.80 11.93 4.18
N THR A 118 -12.79 11.32 4.81
CA THR A 118 -11.95 11.99 5.82
C THR A 118 -10.47 11.71 5.54
N LYS A 119 -9.57 12.50 6.12
CA LYS A 119 -8.14 12.22 6.16
C LYS A 119 -7.74 11.95 7.61
N SER A 120 -8.34 10.89 8.18
CA SER A 120 -8.41 10.66 9.63
C SER A 120 -7.24 9.88 10.22
N VAL A 121 -6.46 9.20 9.41
CA VAL A 121 -5.23 8.52 9.84
C VAL A 121 -4.05 9.49 9.66
N HIS A 122 -3.11 9.52 10.60
CA HIS A 122 -2.04 10.52 10.55
C HIS A 122 -0.69 9.97 11.02
N ASN A 123 0.37 10.62 10.51
CA ASN A 123 1.75 10.33 10.86
C ASN A 123 2.14 8.87 10.57
N ILE A 124 2.15 8.52 9.30
CA ILE A 124 2.51 7.17 8.84
C ILE A 124 3.90 7.19 8.23
N TYR A 125 4.70 6.24 8.62
CA TYR A 125 6.00 5.96 7.99
C TYR A 125 6.09 4.51 7.57
N ILE A 126 6.34 4.27 6.28
CA ILE A 126 6.62 2.96 5.71
C ILE A 126 7.99 3.03 5.03
N GLY A 127 8.97 2.28 5.53
CA GLY A 127 10.32 2.37 4.99
C GLY A 127 11.07 1.05 4.94
N HIS A 128 11.91 0.87 3.91
CA HIS A 128 12.74 -0.34 3.74
C HIS A 128 11.93 -1.64 3.72
N CYS A 129 10.72 -1.60 3.18
CA CYS A 129 9.83 -2.76 3.07
C CYS A 129 9.83 -3.32 1.65
N VAL A 130 9.62 -4.63 1.54
CA VAL A 130 9.42 -5.31 0.25
C VAL A 130 8.02 -5.91 0.20
N ALA A 131 7.28 -5.57 -0.87
CA ALA A 131 5.94 -6.10 -1.15
C ALA A 131 5.96 -6.89 -2.45
N GLU A 132 5.97 -8.22 -2.36
CA GLU A 132 6.17 -9.11 -3.51
C GLU A 132 5.00 -10.05 -3.72
N ASN A 133 4.60 -10.26 -4.98
CA ASN A 133 3.65 -11.30 -5.38
C ASN A 133 2.33 -11.29 -4.58
N ASN A 134 1.85 -10.11 -4.17
CA ASN A 134 0.52 -9.96 -3.60
C ASN A 134 -0.47 -9.91 -4.77
N ALA A 135 -0.97 -11.07 -5.18
CA ALA A 135 -1.43 -11.26 -6.55
C ALA A 135 -2.92 -10.94 -6.79
N GLY A 136 -3.72 -10.79 -5.76
CA GLY A 136 -5.16 -10.55 -5.87
C GLY A 136 -5.98 -11.40 -4.90
N ASN A 137 -7.09 -10.87 -4.43
CA ASN A 137 -8.04 -11.57 -3.58
C ASN A 137 -9.20 -12.12 -4.44
N PRO A 138 -9.34 -13.43 -4.58
CA PRO A 138 -10.34 -14.04 -5.47
C PRO A 138 -11.79 -13.80 -5.03
N ALA A 139 -12.02 -13.35 -3.81
CA ALA A 139 -13.34 -13.03 -3.30
C ALA A 139 -13.80 -11.58 -3.59
N ILE A 140 -12.88 -10.70 -4.03
CA ILE A 140 -13.18 -9.29 -4.30
C ILE A 140 -13.39 -9.11 -5.80
N LEU A 141 -14.65 -8.97 -6.20
CA LEU A 141 -15.06 -8.82 -7.60
C LEU A 141 -15.52 -7.40 -7.96
N ASP A 142 -15.72 -6.55 -6.98
CA ASP A 142 -16.28 -5.21 -7.10
C ASP A 142 -15.27 -4.08 -6.79
N ASN A 143 -14.06 -4.45 -6.37
CA ASN A 143 -12.97 -3.52 -6.10
C ASN A 143 -11.63 -4.12 -6.55
N HIS A 144 -10.59 -3.29 -6.60
CA HIS A 144 -9.22 -3.75 -6.86
C HIS A 144 -8.68 -4.55 -5.68
N SER A 145 -7.71 -5.40 -5.95
CA SER A 145 -6.92 -6.13 -4.97
C SER A 145 -5.57 -6.50 -5.60
N GLY A 146 -4.60 -6.91 -4.82
CA GLY A 146 -3.29 -7.28 -5.34
C GLY A 146 -2.29 -6.12 -5.44
N SER A 147 -2.43 -5.08 -4.62
CA SER A 147 -1.44 -4.00 -4.56
C SER A 147 -0.26 -4.35 -3.65
N GLY A 148 0.88 -3.70 -3.89
CA GLY A 148 2.05 -3.83 -3.02
C GLY A 148 1.87 -3.04 -1.73
N ILE A 149 1.92 -1.71 -1.81
CA ILE A 149 1.79 -0.79 -0.67
C ILE A 149 0.74 0.28 -1.00
N LEU A 150 -0.27 0.38 -0.15
CA LEU A 150 -1.38 1.32 -0.32
C LEU A 150 -1.58 2.16 0.93
N VAL A 151 -1.73 3.48 0.77
CA VAL A 151 -2.18 4.38 1.83
C VAL A 151 -3.39 5.18 1.36
N GLY A 152 -4.44 5.23 2.18
CA GLY A 152 -5.65 5.98 1.89
C GLY A 152 -6.21 6.69 3.12
N HIS A 153 -6.83 7.86 2.92
CA HIS A 153 -7.42 8.66 3.99
C HIS A 153 -6.42 9.11 5.07
N VAL A 154 -5.20 9.41 4.64
CA VAL A 154 -4.07 9.71 5.53
C VAL A 154 -3.67 11.17 5.44
N THR A 155 -3.26 11.72 6.56
CA THR A 155 -2.59 13.02 6.65
C THR A 155 -1.17 12.83 7.16
N ASN A 156 -0.18 13.33 6.43
CA ASN A 156 1.24 13.22 6.77
C ASN A 156 1.74 11.77 6.73
N ALA A 157 2.01 11.27 5.54
CA ALA A 157 2.58 9.95 5.32
C ALA A 157 3.86 10.01 4.50
N THR A 158 4.82 9.14 4.81
CA THR A 158 6.03 8.93 4.00
C THR A 158 6.20 7.46 3.69
N ILE A 159 6.37 7.14 2.40
CA ILE A 159 6.77 5.82 1.91
C ILE A 159 8.12 6.01 1.24
N GLU A 160 9.17 5.36 1.75
CA GLU A 160 10.50 5.51 1.17
C GLU A 160 11.37 4.25 1.28
N TYR A 161 12.31 4.11 0.35
CA TYR A 161 13.22 2.96 0.27
C TYR A 161 12.50 1.62 0.24
N CYS A 162 11.30 1.58 -0.35
CA CYS A 162 10.49 0.37 -0.48
C CYS A 162 10.58 -0.21 -1.89
N GLU A 163 10.35 -1.51 -1.99
CA GLU A 163 10.26 -2.22 -3.25
C GLU A 163 8.90 -2.90 -3.39
N ALA A 164 8.27 -2.79 -4.56
CA ALA A 164 7.03 -3.47 -4.88
C ALA A 164 7.15 -4.19 -6.22
N MET A 165 7.04 -5.52 -6.23
CA MET A 165 7.29 -6.29 -7.44
C MET A 165 6.32 -7.45 -7.65
N GLY A 166 5.95 -7.70 -8.91
CA GLY A 166 5.17 -8.85 -9.31
C GLY A 166 3.77 -8.93 -8.68
N ASN A 167 3.20 -7.80 -8.24
CA ASN A 167 1.89 -7.76 -7.62
C ASN A 167 0.78 -7.74 -8.68
N GLY A 168 -0.46 -8.13 -8.32
CA GLY A 168 -1.70 -7.86 -9.05
C GLY A 168 -2.11 -8.82 -10.15
N TRP A 169 -1.28 -9.76 -10.56
CA TRP A 169 -1.49 -10.58 -11.76
C TRP A 169 -2.71 -11.53 -11.71
N ASP A 170 -3.27 -11.81 -10.55
CA ASP A 170 -4.42 -12.71 -10.36
C ASP A 170 -5.62 -11.98 -9.71
N MET A 171 -5.69 -10.66 -9.87
CA MET A 171 -6.85 -9.87 -9.46
C MET A 171 -8.06 -10.25 -10.33
N PRO A 172 -9.22 -10.61 -9.74
CA PRO A 172 -10.33 -11.19 -10.50
C PRO A 172 -11.21 -10.16 -11.21
N ARG A 173 -11.09 -8.88 -10.91
CA ARG A 173 -11.98 -7.84 -11.40
C ARG A 173 -11.57 -7.31 -12.77
N PRO A 174 -12.49 -7.14 -13.73
CA PRO A 174 -12.27 -6.27 -14.88
C PRO A 174 -12.44 -4.79 -14.43
N GLY A 175 -11.60 -3.89 -14.92
CA GLY A 175 -11.65 -2.47 -14.59
C GLY A 175 -10.44 -2.01 -13.79
N ASN A 176 -10.60 -0.98 -12.93
CA ASN A 176 -9.48 -0.45 -12.15
C ASN A 176 -8.82 -1.54 -11.31
N GLY A 177 -7.53 -1.53 -11.29
CA GLY A 177 -6.69 -2.62 -10.80
C GLY A 177 -5.68 -2.22 -9.74
N PRO A 178 -4.77 -3.13 -9.43
CA PRO A 178 -3.73 -2.93 -8.44
C PRO A 178 -2.62 -2.03 -8.95
N VAL A 179 -1.87 -1.46 -8.01
CA VAL A 179 -0.66 -0.68 -8.27
C VAL A 179 0.43 -1.10 -7.27
N GLY A 180 1.68 -0.98 -7.65
CA GLY A 180 2.81 -1.36 -6.79
C GLY A 180 2.87 -0.54 -5.50
N ILE A 181 3.01 0.78 -5.60
CA ILE A 181 3.05 1.70 -4.45
C ILE A 181 2.19 2.93 -4.75
N TRP A 182 1.16 3.17 -3.95
CA TRP A 182 0.24 4.24 -4.25
C TRP A 182 -0.54 4.79 -3.05
N GLY A 183 -1.24 5.91 -3.30
CA GLY A 183 -2.11 6.50 -2.31
C GLY A 183 -3.28 7.25 -2.91
N TYR A 184 -4.36 7.37 -2.13
CA TYR A 184 -5.58 8.08 -2.50
C TYR A 184 -6.17 8.82 -1.30
N GLU A 185 -7.02 9.83 -1.56
CA GLU A 185 -7.73 10.59 -0.51
C GLU A 185 -6.82 11.03 0.64
N SER A 186 -5.61 11.49 0.33
CA SER A 186 -4.57 11.77 1.33
C SER A 186 -3.99 13.18 1.18
N ASP A 187 -3.49 13.72 2.29
CA ASP A 187 -2.85 15.02 2.36
C ASP A 187 -1.42 14.89 2.89
N ARG A 188 -0.46 15.57 2.27
CA ARG A 188 0.97 15.49 2.59
C ARG A 188 1.51 14.06 2.58
N LEU A 189 1.21 13.34 1.48
CA LEU A 189 1.81 12.05 1.16
C LEU A 189 3.12 12.26 0.40
N THR A 190 4.21 11.69 0.89
CA THR A 190 5.49 11.62 0.18
C THR A 190 5.79 10.18 -0.21
N ILE A 191 6.03 9.93 -1.50
CA ILE A 191 6.54 8.65 -2.03
C ILE A 191 7.90 8.93 -2.66
N GLN A 192 8.98 8.37 -2.11
CA GLN A 192 10.32 8.68 -2.59
C GLN A 192 11.32 7.52 -2.42
N TYR A 193 12.34 7.50 -3.27
CA TYR A 193 13.44 6.51 -3.23
C TYR A 193 12.96 5.07 -3.27
N CYS A 194 11.82 4.81 -3.91
CA CYS A 194 11.21 3.50 -4.04
C CYS A 194 11.47 2.90 -5.42
N PHE A 195 11.41 1.57 -5.48
CA PHE A 195 11.46 0.81 -6.73
C PHE A 195 10.17 -0.01 -6.90
N SER A 196 9.46 0.20 -8.00
CA SER A 196 8.21 -0.52 -8.29
C SER A 196 8.26 -1.10 -9.68
N HIS A 197 8.22 -2.45 -9.80
CA HIS A 197 8.48 -3.08 -11.08
C HIS A 197 7.72 -4.40 -11.28
N ASP A 198 7.57 -4.78 -12.55
CA ASP A 198 6.92 -6.01 -12.97
C ASP A 198 5.52 -6.24 -12.38
N ASN A 199 4.87 -5.16 -11.93
CA ASN A 199 3.50 -5.22 -11.43
C ASN A 199 2.53 -5.39 -12.58
N LYS A 200 1.44 -6.09 -12.32
CA LYS A 200 0.49 -6.54 -13.34
C LYS A 200 -0.94 -6.28 -12.91
N THR A 201 -1.84 -6.52 -13.83
CA THR A 201 -3.28 -6.55 -13.57
C THR A 201 -3.88 -7.81 -14.20
N SER A 202 -5.16 -8.07 -13.96
CA SER A 202 -5.85 -9.18 -14.62
C SER A 202 -5.88 -9.01 -16.14
N PRO A 203 -6.18 -10.05 -16.93
CA PRO A 203 -6.27 -9.94 -18.38
C PRO A 203 -7.18 -8.81 -18.86
N GLU A 204 -8.29 -8.54 -18.17
CA GLU A 204 -9.26 -7.49 -18.47
C GLU A 204 -9.15 -6.27 -17.53
N GLY A 205 -8.17 -6.26 -16.64
CA GLY A 205 -7.92 -5.15 -15.70
C GLY A 205 -7.23 -3.97 -16.38
N LEU A 206 -7.41 -2.78 -15.82
CA LEU A 206 -6.90 -1.53 -16.40
C LEU A 206 -5.52 -1.15 -15.89
N ASP A 207 -5.29 -1.10 -14.59
CA ASP A 207 -4.07 -0.58 -14.01
C ASP A 207 -2.89 -1.57 -14.07
N GLY A 208 -2.29 -1.94 -13.00
CA GLY A 208 -1.06 -2.72 -12.96
C GLY A 208 0.17 -1.81 -12.98
N GLY A 209 0.02 -0.57 -12.48
CA GLY A 209 1.05 0.46 -12.51
C GLY A 209 2.15 0.31 -11.47
N GLY A 210 3.19 1.11 -11.63
CA GLY A 210 4.28 1.20 -10.66
C GLY A 210 3.91 2.04 -9.45
N PHE A 211 3.56 3.30 -9.70
CA PHE A 211 3.21 4.29 -8.68
C PHE A 211 1.94 5.04 -9.07
N ASP A 212 1.18 5.51 -8.06
CA ASP A 212 -0.02 6.28 -8.33
C ASP A 212 -0.35 7.28 -7.22
N PHE A 213 -0.76 8.47 -7.63
CA PHE A 213 -1.58 9.39 -6.86
C PHE A 213 -3.00 9.29 -7.40
N ASP A 214 -3.90 8.66 -6.64
CA ASP A 214 -5.28 8.41 -7.06
C ASP A 214 -6.27 9.21 -6.20
N GLY A 215 -7.13 9.92 -6.82
CA GLY A 215 -8.21 10.75 -6.27
C GLY A 215 -7.99 11.42 -4.90
N GLY A 216 -8.31 12.70 -4.79
CA GLY A 216 -8.31 13.40 -3.51
C GLY A 216 -6.93 13.65 -2.88
N ILE A 217 -5.86 13.60 -3.66
CA ILE A 217 -4.49 13.85 -3.18
C ILE A 217 -4.20 15.35 -3.13
N THR A 218 -3.70 15.84 -1.99
CA THR A 218 -3.34 17.24 -1.79
C THR A 218 -1.96 17.40 -1.15
N ASN A 219 -1.24 18.48 -1.52
CA ASN A 219 0.04 18.88 -0.91
C ASN A 219 1.11 17.76 -0.90
N SER A 220 1.12 16.91 -1.91
CA SER A 220 1.85 15.63 -1.90
C SER A 220 3.01 15.63 -2.90
N LEU A 221 3.97 14.73 -2.66
CA LEU A 221 5.23 14.68 -3.39
C LEU A 221 5.58 13.25 -3.79
N MET A 222 5.84 13.04 -5.09
CA MET A 222 6.35 11.79 -5.65
C MET A 222 7.68 12.08 -6.34
N GLN A 223 8.78 11.61 -5.77
CA GLN A 223 10.12 11.95 -6.29
C GLN A 223 11.17 10.86 -6.09
N TYR A 224 12.18 10.87 -6.95
CA TYR A 224 13.35 9.97 -6.87
C TYR A 224 12.98 8.49 -6.86
N ASN A 225 11.90 8.11 -7.53
CA ASN A 225 11.45 6.73 -7.65
C ASN A 225 11.86 6.13 -9.01
N LEU A 226 11.96 4.82 -9.05
CA LEU A 226 12.15 4.05 -10.27
C LEU A 226 10.94 3.14 -10.51
N ALA A 227 10.28 3.29 -11.65
CA ALA A 227 9.28 2.38 -12.18
C ALA A 227 9.87 1.59 -13.36
N MET A 228 9.59 0.29 -13.46
CA MET A 228 10.13 -0.52 -14.54
C MET A 228 9.23 -1.72 -14.90
N ASN A 229 8.97 -1.91 -16.20
CA ASN A 229 8.26 -3.07 -16.74
C ASN A 229 6.86 -3.30 -16.13
N ASN A 230 6.19 -2.28 -15.66
CA ASN A 230 4.83 -2.41 -15.15
C ASN A 230 3.83 -2.49 -16.32
N GLU A 231 2.77 -3.29 -16.18
CA GLU A 231 1.72 -3.38 -17.20
C GLU A 231 0.97 -2.05 -17.35
N GLY A 232 0.71 -1.36 -16.26
CA GLY A 232 0.11 -0.02 -16.23
C GLY A 232 1.13 1.11 -16.24
N ALA A 233 0.68 2.31 -15.89
CA ALA A 233 1.53 3.50 -15.88
C ALA A 233 2.73 3.34 -14.95
N GLY A 234 3.87 3.89 -15.34
CA GLY A 234 4.99 4.05 -14.42
C GLY A 234 4.59 4.94 -13.24
N TYR A 235 3.95 6.07 -13.57
CA TYR A 235 3.42 7.04 -12.62
C TYR A 235 2.00 7.46 -13.05
N GLY A 236 0.99 7.03 -12.30
CA GLY A 236 -0.40 7.41 -12.48
C GLY A 236 -0.73 8.70 -11.72
N LEU A 237 -1.53 9.57 -12.33
CA LEU A 237 -2.14 10.74 -11.70
C LEU A 237 -3.62 10.69 -12.06
N PHE A 238 -4.42 10.15 -11.18
CA PHE A 238 -5.82 9.81 -11.47
C PHE A 238 -6.77 10.52 -10.51
N GLN A 239 -7.79 11.16 -11.04
CA GLN A 239 -8.86 11.79 -10.25
C GLN A 239 -10.18 11.11 -10.60
N PHE A 240 -10.56 10.09 -9.83
CA PHE A 240 -11.76 9.31 -10.06
C PHE A 240 -13.05 10.06 -9.69
N GLY A 241 -14.19 9.62 -10.23
CA GLY A 241 -15.50 10.20 -9.96
C GLY A 241 -15.92 10.10 -8.49
N GLY A 242 -16.14 11.26 -7.84
CA GLY A 242 -16.49 11.34 -6.42
C GLY A 242 -15.31 11.43 -5.46
N ALA A 243 -14.09 11.55 -5.98
CA ALA A 243 -12.92 11.88 -5.16
C ALA A 243 -13.04 13.27 -4.54
N THR A 244 -12.33 13.49 -3.42
CA THR A 244 -12.23 14.81 -2.80
C THR A 244 -11.29 15.74 -3.57
N GLU A 245 -10.96 16.88 -3.00
CA GLU A 245 -10.11 17.90 -3.62
C GLU A 245 -8.74 17.36 -4.02
N TRP A 246 -8.28 17.77 -5.20
CA TRP A 246 -6.93 17.52 -5.72
C TRP A 246 -6.22 18.84 -5.95
N ASN A 247 -5.10 19.10 -5.27
CA ASN A 247 -4.29 20.29 -5.53
C ASN A 247 -2.85 20.20 -4.97
N ASN A 248 -2.01 21.14 -5.43
CA ASN A 248 -0.67 21.39 -4.91
C ASN A 248 0.23 20.14 -4.83
N ASN A 249 0.21 19.30 -5.87
CA ASN A 249 1.02 18.08 -5.93
C ASN A 249 2.25 18.27 -6.83
N ILE A 250 3.32 17.53 -6.52
CA ILE A 250 4.58 17.57 -7.28
C ILE A 250 5.01 16.15 -7.62
N VAL A 251 5.30 15.91 -8.91
CA VAL A 251 5.88 14.65 -9.41
C VAL A 251 7.16 14.98 -10.17
N ARG A 252 8.31 14.62 -9.60
CA ARG A 252 9.60 15.04 -10.15
C ARG A 252 10.74 14.06 -9.88
N TYR A 253 11.79 14.14 -10.72
CA TYR A 253 13.01 13.36 -10.57
C TYR A 253 12.77 11.85 -10.51
N ASN A 254 11.73 11.37 -11.15
CA ASN A 254 11.42 9.96 -11.24
C ASN A 254 11.91 9.40 -12.58
N VAL A 255 12.14 8.10 -12.61
CA VAL A 255 12.52 7.37 -13.82
C VAL A 255 11.49 6.30 -14.12
N SER A 256 10.98 6.26 -15.34
CA SER A 256 10.11 5.18 -15.86
C SER A 256 10.83 4.47 -16.99
N ILE A 257 10.91 3.14 -16.92
CA ILE A 257 11.56 2.32 -17.94
C ILE A 257 10.59 1.22 -18.40
N ASN A 258 10.15 1.29 -19.66
CA ASN A 258 9.26 0.30 -20.28
C ASN A 258 7.96 0.05 -19.51
N ASP A 259 7.39 1.05 -18.86
CA ASP A 259 6.09 0.97 -18.25
C ASP A 259 4.96 1.25 -19.25
N GLY A 260 3.72 0.94 -18.89
CA GLY A 260 2.56 1.17 -19.73
C GLY A 260 2.41 0.16 -20.87
N ILE A 261 2.94 -1.04 -20.71
CA ILE A 261 2.94 -2.07 -21.75
C ILE A 261 1.56 -2.66 -22.05
N LYS A 262 0.55 -2.31 -21.26
CA LYS A 262 -0.82 -2.75 -21.41
C LYS A 262 -1.80 -1.54 -21.36
N ASN A 263 -2.95 -1.67 -21.96
CA ASN A 263 -4.08 -0.72 -21.90
C ASN A 263 -3.78 0.68 -22.43
N SER A 264 -2.78 0.85 -23.31
CA SER A 264 -2.35 2.15 -23.84
C SER A 264 -1.93 3.14 -22.74
N HIS A 265 -1.44 2.65 -21.63
CA HIS A 265 -0.84 3.48 -20.60
C HIS A 265 0.55 3.98 -21.02
N ALA A 266 1.18 4.80 -20.21
CA ALA A 266 2.43 5.46 -20.51
C ALA A 266 3.36 5.49 -19.29
N GLY A 267 4.60 5.94 -19.48
CA GLY A 267 5.52 6.15 -18.37
C GLY A 267 4.96 7.12 -17.31
N ILE A 268 4.30 8.20 -17.75
CA ILE A 268 3.45 9.05 -16.90
C ILE A 268 2.07 9.14 -17.57
N TYR A 269 1.03 8.82 -16.83
CA TYR A 269 -0.34 8.83 -17.34
C TYR A 269 -1.24 9.68 -16.43
N VAL A 270 -1.90 10.67 -17.03
CA VAL A 270 -2.79 11.61 -16.32
C VAL A 270 -4.21 11.39 -16.78
N TRP A 271 -5.11 11.14 -15.86
CA TRP A 271 -6.53 10.97 -16.16
C TRP A 271 -7.41 11.62 -15.08
N CYS A 272 -8.45 12.27 -15.51
CA CYS A 272 -9.48 12.85 -14.66
C CYS A 272 -10.84 12.41 -15.17
N ASP A 273 -11.69 11.90 -14.28
CA ASP A 273 -13.06 11.55 -14.63
C ASP A 273 -13.79 12.79 -15.18
N PRO A 274 -14.40 12.73 -16.36
CA PRO A 274 -15.07 13.88 -16.97
C PRO A 274 -16.27 14.41 -16.17
N TYR A 275 -16.76 13.67 -15.20
CA TYR A 275 -17.81 14.11 -14.29
C TYR A 275 -17.30 14.87 -13.06
N ASN A 276 -15.99 14.90 -12.79
CA ASN A 276 -15.36 15.66 -11.69
C ASN A 276 -15.20 17.15 -12.04
N LYS A 277 -16.27 17.81 -12.43
CA LYS A 277 -16.21 19.23 -12.84
C LYS A 277 -15.90 20.17 -11.68
N ASP A 278 -16.32 19.82 -10.46
CA ASP A 278 -16.16 20.66 -9.27
C ASP A 278 -14.82 20.39 -8.54
N VAL A 279 -14.22 19.24 -8.77
CA VAL A 279 -12.95 18.81 -8.15
C VAL A 279 -11.98 18.23 -9.21
N PRO A 280 -11.62 19.00 -10.24
CA PRO A 280 -10.73 18.50 -11.29
C PRO A 280 -9.32 18.24 -10.76
N LEU A 281 -8.56 17.45 -11.51
CA LEU A 281 -7.12 17.36 -11.31
C LEU A 281 -6.47 18.68 -11.70
N CYS A 282 -5.94 19.41 -10.73
CA CYS A 282 -5.39 20.75 -10.93
C CYS A 282 -4.11 20.99 -10.09
N GLU A 283 -3.46 22.13 -10.28
CA GLU A 283 -2.31 22.59 -9.50
C GLU A 283 -1.22 21.52 -9.25
N THR A 284 -0.93 20.73 -10.27
CA THR A 284 0.08 19.67 -10.22
C THR A 284 1.28 20.04 -11.07
N LYS A 285 2.48 19.96 -10.51
CA LYS A 285 3.74 20.18 -11.21
C LYS A 285 4.39 18.84 -11.53
N VAL A 286 4.48 18.53 -12.82
CA VAL A 286 5.19 17.34 -13.32
C VAL A 286 6.43 17.83 -14.07
N HIS A 287 7.62 17.57 -13.55
CA HIS A 287 8.85 18.09 -14.16
C HIS A 287 10.07 17.23 -13.80
N ASP A 288 11.14 17.34 -14.60
CA ASP A 288 12.44 16.68 -14.40
C ASP A 288 12.31 15.14 -14.23
N ASN A 289 11.36 14.51 -14.89
CA ASN A 289 11.24 13.05 -14.93
C ASN A 289 11.86 12.50 -16.22
N LEU A 290 12.41 11.29 -16.15
CA LEU A 290 12.99 10.61 -17.30
C LEU A 290 12.10 9.41 -17.68
N ILE A 291 11.63 9.39 -18.94
CA ILE A 291 10.85 8.28 -19.48
C ILE A 291 11.66 7.61 -20.58
N ILE A 292 11.86 6.30 -20.45
CA ILE A 292 12.56 5.46 -21.41
C ILE A 292 11.58 4.37 -21.85
N SER A 293 11.25 4.32 -23.14
CA SER A 293 10.38 3.30 -23.71
C SER A 293 11.04 2.71 -24.95
N ASN A 294 10.94 1.41 -25.10
CA ASN A 294 11.34 0.65 -26.29
C ASN A 294 10.14 0.27 -27.17
N GLN A 295 8.95 0.84 -26.89
CA GLN A 295 7.72 0.60 -27.64
C GLN A 295 7.60 1.54 -28.82
#